data_09b6598cd41d246f0c633f27d28f5144
#
_entry.id   09b6598cd41d246f0c633f27d28f5144
#
_cell.length_a   1.000
_cell.length_b   1.000
_cell.length_c   1.000
_cell.angle_alpha   90.00
_cell.angle_beta   90.00
_cell.angle_gamma   90.00
#
_symmetry.space_group_name_H-M   'P 1'
#
loop_
_entity.id
_entity.type
_entity.pdbx_description
1 polymer ?
#
loop_
_entity_poly.entity_id
_entity_poly.type
_entity_poly.pdbx_seq_one_letter_code
_entity_poly.pdbx_strand_id
1 'polypeptide(L)'
;MIKKLQKKYALSEQGAKDLIKGCLACVLQNLSFMFPVGLLYYLVGDLMNGGVPGGKIPFYVAGCVVCIGLILLTTFFQYNATYFATYKESGIRRITLAEHLRKIPLSFFGKKDLADLTSTIMADCTFLEQSFSHFIPELAGSIISTVLISIGLLFTDWRMALAALWVLPVAFAIVGFSAKIQENLNQKAMDVKMACADGIQECIETVRDLKANNAEQAYLKGLEKKIRAVEYRSILNEFGLAAFVVSASLVLKLGIATVALLGAVLLIQGSLSVLTFFMFLLVVSRLYDPLQGALQNLAAVISTRTNIARMNEILDHPIQQGSDRLSNQGYDIVFDHVGFAYNTGETVLKDVSFTAKQGEVTALVGPSGGGKTTVSRLAARFWDINRGKITVGGM
;
A
#
# COMPACT_ATOMS: atom_id res chain seq x y z
N MET A 1 14.21 -15.23 2.22
CA MET A 1 13.06 -14.59 1.54
C MET A 1 12.16 -13.88 2.57
N ILE A 2 11.65 -14.57 3.59
CA ILE A 2 10.75 -14.02 4.62
C ILE A 2 11.31 -12.74 5.28
N LYS A 3 12.53 -12.77 5.85
CA LYS A 3 13.18 -11.59 6.46
C LYS A 3 13.27 -10.37 5.50
N LYS A 4 13.46 -10.62 4.20
CA LYS A 4 13.52 -9.57 3.18
C LYS A 4 12.14 -8.94 2.92
N LEU A 5 11.07 -9.75 2.96
CA LEU A 5 9.69 -9.29 2.85
C LEU A 5 9.24 -8.52 4.10
N GLN A 6 9.60 -9.00 5.30
CA GLN A 6 9.34 -8.30 6.56
C GLN A 6 9.90 -6.87 6.52
N LYS A 7 11.18 -6.71 6.19
CA LYS A 7 11.82 -5.41 6.11
C LYS A 7 11.25 -4.54 4.97
N LYS A 8 10.99 -5.15 3.80
CA LYS A 8 10.50 -4.40 2.63
C LYS A 8 9.08 -3.88 2.80
N TYR A 9 8.23 -4.62 3.53
CA TYR A 9 6.79 -4.35 3.62
C TYR A 9 6.29 -4.09 5.05
N ALA A 10 7.19 -3.93 6.01
CA ALA A 10 6.88 -3.75 7.43
C ALA A 10 5.85 -4.79 7.93
N LEU A 11 6.09 -6.08 7.62
CA LEU A 11 5.21 -7.19 7.97
C LEU A 11 5.76 -7.95 9.17
N SER A 12 4.86 -8.55 9.94
CA SER A 12 5.23 -9.61 10.90
C SER A 12 5.78 -10.84 10.18
N GLU A 13 6.39 -11.77 10.89
CA GLU A 13 6.84 -13.03 10.29
C GLU A 13 5.66 -13.83 9.72
N GLN A 14 4.54 -13.85 10.44
CA GLN A 14 3.31 -14.50 10.00
C GLN A 14 2.71 -13.80 8.79
N GLY A 15 2.64 -12.45 8.80
CA GLY A 15 2.15 -11.66 7.67
C GLY A 15 2.96 -11.86 6.39
N ALA A 16 4.28 -12.02 6.50
CA ALA A 16 5.12 -12.34 5.35
C ALA A 16 4.86 -13.76 4.79
N LYS A 17 4.60 -14.75 5.65
CA LYS A 17 4.19 -16.11 5.24
C LYS A 17 2.82 -16.11 4.59
N ASP A 18 1.88 -15.36 5.15
CA ASP A 18 0.51 -15.27 4.65
C ASP A 18 0.45 -14.53 3.31
N LEU A 19 1.28 -13.50 3.11
CA LEU A 19 1.41 -12.86 1.79
C LEU A 19 1.87 -13.84 0.70
N ILE A 20 2.85 -14.69 1.00
CA ILE A 20 3.30 -15.72 0.05
C ILE A 20 2.18 -16.72 -0.25
N LYS A 21 1.45 -17.19 0.79
CA LYS A 21 0.29 -18.07 0.60
C LYS A 21 -0.79 -17.41 -0.24
N GLY A 22 -1.08 -16.11 0.00
CA GLY A 22 -2.01 -15.33 -0.79
C GLY A 22 -1.62 -15.27 -2.28
N CYS A 23 -0.34 -14.97 -2.57
CA CYS A 23 0.17 -14.97 -3.95
C CYS A 23 0.02 -16.34 -4.62
N LEU A 24 0.36 -17.43 -3.92
CA LEU A 24 0.21 -18.79 -4.45
C LEU A 24 -1.25 -19.18 -4.66
N ALA A 25 -2.13 -18.78 -3.76
CA ALA A 25 -3.57 -19.00 -3.88
C ALA A 25 -4.16 -18.26 -5.11
N CYS A 26 -3.70 -17.02 -5.39
CA CYS A 26 -4.07 -16.30 -6.60
C CYS A 26 -3.58 -17.02 -7.88
N VAL A 27 -2.36 -17.58 -7.86
CA VAL A 27 -1.87 -18.41 -8.98
C VAL A 27 -2.78 -19.61 -9.21
N LEU A 28 -3.10 -20.36 -8.15
CA LEU A 28 -3.96 -21.54 -8.25
C LEU A 28 -5.36 -21.18 -8.76
N GLN A 29 -5.92 -20.07 -8.29
CA GLN A 29 -7.21 -19.57 -8.76
C GLN A 29 -7.16 -19.21 -10.25
N ASN A 30 -6.15 -18.46 -10.71
CA ASN A 30 -6.00 -18.09 -12.11
C ASN A 30 -5.84 -19.33 -13.01
N LEU A 31 -5.09 -20.35 -12.56
CA LEU A 31 -4.97 -21.61 -13.28
C LEU A 31 -6.28 -22.39 -13.28
N SER A 32 -7.08 -22.35 -12.22
CA SER A 32 -8.36 -23.04 -12.15
C SER A 32 -9.36 -22.52 -13.19
N PHE A 33 -9.29 -21.21 -13.53
CA PHE A 33 -10.10 -20.62 -14.60
C PHE A 33 -9.74 -21.12 -16.00
N MET A 34 -8.62 -21.84 -16.18
CA MET A 34 -8.25 -22.46 -17.47
C MET A 34 -8.89 -23.84 -17.65
N PHE A 35 -9.37 -24.53 -16.61
CA PHE A 35 -9.98 -25.86 -16.76
C PHE A 35 -11.25 -25.84 -17.61
N PRO A 36 -12.19 -24.88 -17.46
CA PRO A 36 -13.33 -24.77 -18.38
C PRO A 36 -12.93 -24.62 -19.86
N VAL A 37 -11.81 -23.92 -20.13
CA VAL A 37 -11.27 -23.77 -21.50
C VAL A 37 -10.82 -25.13 -22.04
N GLY A 38 -10.13 -25.94 -21.20
CA GLY A 38 -9.75 -27.30 -21.56
C GLY A 38 -10.97 -28.20 -21.85
N LEU A 39 -12.02 -28.12 -21.03
CA LEU A 39 -13.26 -28.87 -21.24
C LEU A 39 -13.94 -28.46 -22.54
N LEU A 40 -13.98 -27.17 -22.83
CA LEU A 40 -14.54 -26.62 -24.08
C LEU A 40 -13.72 -27.05 -25.29
N TYR A 41 -12.39 -27.14 -25.18
CA TYR A 41 -11.52 -27.68 -26.24
C TYR A 41 -11.91 -29.10 -26.63
N TYR A 42 -12.10 -29.99 -25.64
CA TYR A 42 -12.55 -31.38 -25.94
C TYR A 42 -13.95 -31.41 -26.53
N LEU A 43 -14.87 -30.58 -26.05
CA LEU A 43 -16.25 -30.51 -26.58
C LEU A 43 -16.25 -30.08 -28.06
N VAL A 44 -15.49 -29.04 -28.43
CA VAL A 44 -15.38 -28.54 -29.79
C VAL A 44 -14.71 -29.59 -30.66
N GLY A 45 -13.69 -30.30 -30.14
CA GLY A 45 -13.07 -31.43 -30.86
C GLY A 45 -14.06 -32.56 -31.23
N ASP A 46 -14.91 -32.94 -30.29
CA ASP A 46 -15.96 -33.95 -30.55
C ASP A 46 -17.02 -33.45 -31.56
N LEU A 47 -17.43 -32.18 -31.44
CA LEU A 47 -18.37 -31.56 -32.38
C LEU A 47 -17.83 -31.54 -33.84
N MET A 48 -16.54 -31.24 -34.01
CA MET A 48 -15.88 -31.23 -35.32
C MET A 48 -15.73 -32.64 -35.90
N ASN A 49 -15.65 -33.68 -35.08
CA ASN A 49 -15.51 -35.07 -35.46
C ASN A 49 -16.85 -35.80 -35.72
N GLY A 50 -17.94 -35.07 -35.92
CA GLY A 50 -19.24 -35.64 -36.29
C GLY A 50 -20.30 -35.57 -35.19
N GLY A 51 -20.06 -34.78 -34.12
CA GLY A 51 -21.01 -34.51 -33.04
C GLY A 51 -20.64 -35.22 -31.74
N VAL A 52 -21.33 -34.84 -30.68
CA VAL A 52 -21.11 -35.40 -29.33
C VAL A 52 -21.86 -36.72 -29.21
N PRO A 53 -21.20 -37.89 -29.09
CA PRO A 53 -21.88 -39.15 -28.81
C PRO A 53 -22.72 -39.02 -27.51
N GLY A 54 -23.97 -39.55 -27.54
CA GLY A 54 -24.87 -39.46 -26.37
C GLY A 54 -24.24 -40.00 -25.09
N GLY A 55 -23.37 -41.01 -25.18
CA GLY A 55 -22.59 -41.51 -24.03
C GLY A 55 -21.55 -40.57 -23.43
N LYS A 56 -21.14 -39.48 -24.12
CA LYS A 56 -20.20 -38.47 -23.61
C LYS A 56 -20.88 -37.28 -22.94
N ILE A 57 -22.19 -37.10 -23.06
CA ILE A 57 -22.93 -36.03 -22.39
C ILE A 57 -22.71 -36.03 -20.88
N PRO A 58 -22.82 -37.19 -20.17
CA PRO A 58 -22.53 -37.23 -18.73
C PRO A 58 -21.10 -36.79 -18.36
N PHE A 59 -20.10 -37.08 -19.20
CA PHE A 59 -18.71 -36.64 -19.02
C PHE A 59 -18.61 -35.12 -19.04
N TYR A 60 -19.25 -34.44 -20.00
CA TYR A 60 -19.21 -32.97 -20.06
C TYR A 60 -19.98 -32.32 -18.92
N VAL A 61 -21.14 -32.89 -18.53
CA VAL A 61 -21.89 -32.40 -17.35
C VAL A 61 -21.07 -32.58 -16.07
N ALA A 62 -20.49 -33.75 -15.84
CA ALA A 62 -19.61 -34.00 -14.70
C ALA A 62 -18.39 -33.10 -14.73
N GLY A 63 -17.77 -32.87 -15.89
CA GLY A 63 -16.66 -31.95 -16.09
C GLY A 63 -17.02 -30.52 -15.71
N CYS A 64 -18.18 -30.02 -16.11
CA CYS A 64 -18.67 -28.71 -15.69
C CYS A 64 -18.83 -28.60 -14.16
N VAL A 65 -19.44 -29.61 -13.53
CA VAL A 65 -19.61 -29.64 -12.07
C VAL A 65 -18.24 -29.64 -11.35
N VAL A 66 -17.29 -30.43 -11.83
CA VAL A 66 -15.92 -30.48 -11.29
C VAL A 66 -15.22 -29.14 -11.47
N CYS A 67 -15.31 -28.51 -12.65
CA CYS A 67 -14.73 -27.17 -12.89
C CYS A 67 -15.30 -26.12 -11.94
N ILE A 68 -16.63 -26.10 -11.77
CA ILE A 68 -17.28 -25.16 -10.83
C ILE A 68 -16.80 -25.45 -9.40
N GLY A 69 -16.78 -26.72 -8.97
CA GLY A 69 -16.29 -27.09 -7.65
C GLY A 69 -14.84 -26.68 -7.41
N LEU A 70 -13.97 -26.88 -8.40
CA LEU A 70 -12.56 -26.49 -8.34
C LEU A 70 -12.40 -24.96 -8.23
N ILE A 71 -13.13 -24.19 -9.05
CA ILE A 71 -13.12 -22.73 -9.02
C ILE A 71 -13.62 -22.24 -7.67
N LEU A 72 -14.73 -22.76 -7.15
CA LEU A 72 -15.24 -22.39 -5.84
C LEU A 72 -14.23 -22.70 -4.72
N LEU A 73 -13.61 -23.86 -4.77
CA LEU A 73 -12.60 -24.27 -3.79
C LEU A 73 -11.38 -23.36 -3.81
N THR A 74 -10.82 -23.11 -5.00
CA THR A 74 -9.64 -22.24 -5.15
C THR A 74 -9.94 -20.79 -4.79
N THR A 75 -11.14 -20.28 -5.12
CA THR A 75 -11.60 -18.95 -4.72
C THR A 75 -11.77 -18.86 -3.20
N PHE A 76 -12.32 -19.88 -2.55
CA PHE A 76 -12.42 -19.91 -1.10
C PHE A 76 -11.04 -19.88 -0.42
N PHE A 77 -10.09 -20.68 -0.90
CA PHE A 77 -8.73 -20.66 -0.37
C PHE A 77 -8.03 -19.33 -0.62
N GLN A 78 -8.19 -18.76 -1.81
CA GLN A 78 -7.63 -17.45 -2.17
C GLN A 78 -8.19 -16.37 -1.25
N TYR A 79 -9.51 -16.31 -1.07
CA TYR A 79 -10.17 -15.33 -0.22
C TYR A 79 -9.68 -15.42 1.23
N ASN A 80 -9.62 -16.62 1.80
CA ASN A 80 -9.10 -16.81 3.15
C ASN A 80 -7.64 -16.42 3.30
N ALA A 81 -6.79 -16.77 2.33
CA ALA A 81 -5.37 -16.48 2.37
C ALA A 81 -5.04 -14.99 2.19
N THR A 82 -5.87 -14.25 1.47
CA THR A 82 -5.65 -12.83 1.20
C THR A 82 -6.36 -11.93 2.21
N TYR A 83 -7.68 -12.08 2.40
CA TYR A 83 -8.47 -11.15 3.21
C TYR A 83 -8.31 -11.38 4.71
N PHE A 84 -8.64 -12.58 5.20
CA PHE A 84 -8.59 -12.82 6.65
C PHE A 84 -7.19 -12.67 7.23
N ALA A 85 -6.18 -13.17 6.53
CA ALA A 85 -4.79 -13.03 6.95
C ALA A 85 -4.37 -11.55 7.01
N THR A 86 -4.78 -10.76 6.03
CA THR A 86 -4.41 -9.34 5.96
C THR A 86 -5.11 -8.51 7.03
N TYR A 87 -6.38 -8.75 7.32
CA TYR A 87 -7.08 -8.04 8.41
C TYR A 87 -6.43 -8.31 9.77
N LYS A 88 -6.03 -9.55 10.03
CA LYS A 88 -5.30 -9.92 11.25
C LYS A 88 -3.96 -9.18 11.32
N GLU A 89 -3.20 -9.17 10.24
CA GLU A 89 -1.92 -8.45 10.15
C GLU A 89 -2.09 -6.93 10.31
N SER A 90 -3.17 -6.36 9.75
CA SER A 90 -3.49 -4.95 9.90
C SER A 90 -3.76 -4.57 11.36
N GLY A 91 -4.48 -5.41 12.09
CA GLY A 91 -4.69 -5.24 13.53
C GLY A 91 -3.38 -5.29 14.32
N ILE A 92 -2.53 -6.29 14.06
CA ILE A 92 -1.20 -6.41 14.69
C ILE A 92 -0.35 -5.17 14.41
N ARG A 93 -0.36 -4.68 13.17
CA ARG A 93 0.41 -3.49 12.75
C ARG A 93 -0.03 -2.24 13.50
N ARG A 94 -1.33 -1.97 13.60
CA ARG A 94 -1.86 -0.81 14.35
C ARG A 94 -1.50 -0.88 15.83
N ILE A 95 -1.61 -2.06 16.44
CA ILE A 95 -1.20 -2.28 17.83
C ILE A 95 0.30 -2.06 18.00
N THR A 96 1.12 -2.59 17.10
CA THR A 96 2.58 -2.42 17.15
C THR A 96 2.99 -0.96 17.02
N LEU A 97 2.36 -0.19 16.11
CA LEU A 97 2.59 1.25 15.98
C LEU A 97 2.19 2.01 17.25
N ALA A 98 1.02 1.72 17.81
CA ALA A 98 0.54 2.36 19.03
C ALA A 98 1.46 2.05 20.23
N GLU A 99 1.87 0.78 20.38
CA GLU A 99 2.81 0.37 21.44
C GLU A 99 4.19 1.00 21.27
N HIS A 100 4.64 1.18 20.03
CA HIS A 100 5.91 1.84 19.75
C HIS A 100 5.81 3.34 20.08
N LEU A 101 4.74 4.01 19.63
CA LEU A 101 4.49 5.42 19.96
C LEU A 101 4.43 5.67 21.47
N ARG A 102 3.84 4.76 22.24
CA ARG A 102 3.81 4.86 23.72
C ARG A 102 5.21 4.86 24.35
N LYS A 103 6.22 4.30 23.67
CA LYS A 103 7.59 4.17 24.17
C LYS A 103 8.56 5.21 23.62
N ILE A 104 8.14 5.98 22.62
CA ILE A 104 8.95 7.05 22.03
C ILE A 104 9.01 8.25 22.96
N PRO A 105 10.15 8.98 23.06
CA PRO A 105 10.26 10.21 23.85
C PRO A 105 9.24 11.27 23.43
N LEU A 106 8.74 12.06 24.39
CA LEU A 106 7.80 13.15 24.10
C LEU A 106 8.36 14.21 23.14
N SER A 107 9.69 14.30 23.04
CA SER A 107 10.37 15.15 22.04
C SER A 107 9.98 14.85 20.60
N PHE A 108 9.62 13.62 20.28
CA PHE A 108 9.14 13.21 18.95
C PHE A 108 7.84 13.94 18.57
N PHE A 109 6.89 13.99 19.51
CA PHE A 109 5.58 14.62 19.28
C PHE A 109 5.66 16.15 19.17
N GLY A 110 6.74 16.77 19.65
CA GLY A 110 6.99 18.20 19.44
C GLY A 110 7.49 18.55 18.03
N LYS A 111 7.92 17.54 17.26
CA LYS A 111 8.45 17.69 15.88
C LYS A 111 7.50 17.17 14.80
N LYS A 112 6.54 16.34 15.18
CA LYS A 112 5.57 15.72 14.29
C LYS A 112 4.18 16.25 14.55
N ASP A 113 3.44 16.51 13.48
CA ASP A 113 2.03 16.84 13.58
C ASP A 113 1.23 15.62 14.04
N LEU A 114 0.37 15.80 15.02
CA LEU A 114 -0.51 14.77 15.55
C LEU A 114 -1.48 14.25 14.46
N ALA A 115 -1.93 15.13 13.57
CA ALA A 115 -2.78 14.77 12.44
C ALA A 115 -2.04 13.85 11.48
N ASP A 116 -0.75 14.09 11.22
CA ASP A 116 0.10 13.23 10.37
C ASP A 116 0.28 11.83 10.98
N LEU A 117 0.54 11.74 12.29
CA LEU A 117 0.65 10.47 13.00
C LEU A 117 -0.66 9.68 12.98
N THR A 118 -1.78 10.36 13.20
CA THR A 118 -3.12 9.75 13.14
C THR A 118 -3.41 9.24 11.73
N SER A 119 -3.08 10.03 10.70
CA SER A 119 -3.22 9.62 9.30
C SER A 119 -2.38 8.38 8.99
N THR A 120 -1.15 8.30 9.50
CA THR A 120 -0.30 7.13 9.31
C THR A 120 -0.90 5.87 9.93
N ILE A 121 -1.44 5.94 11.15
CA ILE A 121 -2.06 4.79 11.83
C ILE A 121 -3.38 4.39 11.15
N MET A 122 -4.19 5.34 10.72
CA MET A 122 -5.51 5.06 10.19
C MET A 122 -5.49 4.87 8.67
N ALA A 123 -5.11 5.89 7.92
CA ALA A 123 -5.22 5.90 6.46
C ALA A 123 -4.14 5.04 5.80
N ASP A 124 -2.86 5.19 6.20
CA ASP A 124 -1.78 4.42 5.57
C ASP A 124 -1.90 2.93 5.89
N CYS A 125 -2.28 2.57 7.13
CA CYS A 125 -2.54 1.16 7.47
C CYS A 125 -3.71 0.57 6.68
N THR A 126 -4.79 1.33 6.45
CA THR A 126 -5.93 0.89 5.63
C THR A 126 -5.53 0.72 4.17
N PHE A 127 -4.72 1.63 3.63
CA PHE A 127 -4.19 1.51 2.27
C PHE A 127 -3.29 0.26 2.12
N LEU A 128 -2.43 0.00 3.10
CA LEU A 128 -1.59 -1.20 3.11
C LEU A 128 -2.42 -2.48 3.26
N GLU A 129 -3.52 -2.43 4.01
CA GLU A 129 -4.48 -3.53 4.12
C GLU A 129 -5.05 -3.90 2.75
N GLN A 130 -5.52 -2.92 1.97
CA GLN A 130 -5.98 -3.13 0.59
C GLN A 130 -4.85 -3.64 -0.32
N SER A 131 -3.66 -3.10 -0.15
CA SER A 131 -2.50 -3.50 -0.97
C SER A 131 -2.10 -4.95 -0.75
N PHE A 132 -2.15 -5.44 0.48
CA PHE A 132 -1.78 -6.82 0.81
C PHE A 132 -2.93 -7.82 0.63
N SER A 133 -4.18 -7.38 0.71
CA SER A 133 -5.34 -8.24 0.45
C SER A 133 -5.64 -8.41 -1.04
N HIS A 134 -5.37 -7.37 -1.86
CA HIS A 134 -5.76 -7.37 -3.28
C HIS A 134 -4.55 -7.14 -4.20
N PHE A 135 -3.94 -5.94 -4.14
CA PHE A 135 -3.08 -5.46 -5.22
C PHE A 135 -1.82 -6.30 -5.41
N ILE A 136 -1.10 -6.61 -4.34
CA ILE A 136 0.16 -7.37 -4.42
C ILE A 136 -0.07 -8.84 -4.75
N PRO A 137 -1.01 -9.57 -4.08
CA PRO A 137 -1.28 -10.97 -4.43
C PRO A 137 -1.82 -11.14 -5.84
N GLU A 138 -2.72 -10.25 -6.28
CA GLU A 138 -3.28 -10.27 -7.63
C GLU A 138 -2.21 -10.01 -8.69
N LEU A 139 -1.36 -9.00 -8.53
CA LEU A 139 -0.27 -8.70 -9.43
C LEU A 139 0.73 -9.87 -9.53
N ALA A 140 1.18 -10.39 -8.39
CA ALA A 140 2.11 -11.51 -8.35
C ALA A 140 1.48 -12.79 -8.94
N GLY A 141 0.23 -13.07 -8.57
CA GLY A 141 -0.54 -14.21 -9.07
C GLY A 141 -0.73 -14.13 -10.57
N SER A 142 -1.11 -12.99 -11.12
CA SER A 142 -1.32 -12.76 -12.55
C SER A 142 -0.03 -12.91 -13.35
N ILE A 143 1.09 -12.37 -12.89
CA ILE A 143 2.38 -12.49 -13.55
C ILE A 143 2.82 -13.97 -13.60
N ILE A 144 2.78 -14.67 -12.45
CA ILE A 144 3.23 -16.05 -12.36
C ILE A 144 2.33 -16.98 -13.20
N SER A 145 1.01 -16.84 -13.08
CA SER A 145 0.07 -17.67 -13.87
C SER A 145 0.21 -17.41 -15.37
N THR A 146 0.40 -16.15 -15.78
CA THR A 146 0.67 -15.80 -17.18
C THR A 146 1.93 -16.45 -17.70
N VAL A 147 3.03 -16.44 -16.94
CA VAL A 147 4.27 -17.11 -17.33
C VAL A 147 4.04 -18.61 -17.49
N LEU A 148 3.35 -19.27 -16.57
CA LEU A 148 3.07 -20.70 -16.64
C LEU A 148 2.21 -21.06 -17.86
N ILE A 149 1.15 -20.28 -18.12
CA ILE A 149 0.28 -20.50 -19.28
C ILE A 149 1.04 -20.22 -20.56
N SER A 150 1.88 -19.18 -20.61
CA SER A 150 2.70 -18.84 -21.77
C SER A 150 3.66 -19.96 -22.15
N ILE A 151 4.27 -20.63 -21.16
CA ILE A 151 5.11 -21.81 -21.40
C ILE A 151 4.28 -22.91 -22.07
N GLY A 152 3.08 -23.19 -21.59
CA GLY A 152 2.18 -24.17 -22.22
C GLY A 152 1.82 -23.82 -23.68
N LEU A 153 1.53 -22.54 -23.93
CA LEU A 153 1.23 -22.06 -25.30
C LEU A 153 2.44 -22.20 -26.23
N LEU A 154 3.66 -21.93 -25.77
CA LEU A 154 4.88 -22.07 -26.55
C LEU A 154 5.13 -23.55 -27.00
N PHE A 155 4.82 -24.51 -26.12
CA PHE A 155 4.92 -25.93 -26.45
C PHE A 155 3.85 -26.38 -27.45
N THR A 156 2.70 -25.70 -27.52
CA THR A 156 1.62 -26.06 -28.45
C THR A 156 1.88 -25.53 -29.85
N ASP A 157 2.10 -24.26 -30.05
CA ASP A 157 2.57 -23.60 -31.28
C ASP A 157 3.28 -22.28 -30.93
N TRP A 158 4.59 -22.26 -31.15
CA TRP A 158 5.41 -21.09 -30.79
C TRP A 158 5.07 -19.84 -31.61
N ARG A 159 4.58 -19.98 -32.86
CA ARG A 159 4.22 -18.85 -33.73
C ARG A 159 2.99 -18.13 -33.18
N MET A 160 1.96 -18.90 -32.82
CA MET A 160 0.74 -18.41 -32.21
C MET A 160 1.00 -17.83 -30.83
N ALA A 161 1.89 -18.47 -30.03
CA ALA A 161 2.29 -17.98 -28.75
C ALA A 161 3.00 -16.64 -28.85
N LEU A 162 3.93 -16.44 -29.78
CA LEU A 162 4.57 -15.13 -29.98
C LEU A 162 3.55 -14.05 -30.39
N ALA A 163 2.58 -14.39 -31.26
CA ALA A 163 1.50 -13.46 -31.61
C ALA A 163 0.60 -13.07 -30.45
N ALA A 164 0.50 -13.91 -29.41
CA ALA A 164 -0.22 -13.62 -28.19
C ALA A 164 0.63 -12.83 -27.20
N LEU A 165 1.92 -13.10 -27.07
CA LEU A 165 2.74 -12.63 -25.95
C LEU A 165 3.43 -11.27 -26.17
N TRP A 166 3.62 -10.84 -27.43
CA TRP A 166 4.32 -9.58 -27.74
C TRP A 166 3.65 -8.34 -27.09
N VAL A 167 2.34 -8.39 -26.88
CA VAL A 167 1.59 -7.29 -26.27
C VAL A 167 1.90 -7.10 -24.79
N LEU A 168 2.37 -8.16 -24.10
CA LEU A 168 2.66 -8.11 -22.66
C LEU A 168 3.78 -7.12 -22.34
N PRO A 169 5.00 -7.23 -22.92
CA PRO A 169 6.06 -6.28 -22.64
C PRO A 169 5.67 -4.85 -23.03
N VAL A 170 4.87 -4.68 -24.10
CA VAL A 170 4.40 -3.34 -24.50
C VAL A 170 3.43 -2.76 -23.48
N ALA A 171 2.46 -3.53 -22.99
CA ALA A 171 1.52 -3.09 -21.98
C ALA A 171 2.24 -2.74 -20.66
N PHE A 172 3.17 -3.56 -20.20
CA PHE A 172 3.99 -3.28 -19.02
C PHE A 172 4.88 -2.07 -19.22
N ALA A 173 5.45 -1.87 -20.41
CA ALA A 173 6.24 -0.68 -20.72
C ALA A 173 5.40 0.61 -20.64
N ILE A 174 4.19 0.62 -21.21
CA ILE A 174 3.28 1.76 -21.14
C ILE A 174 3.03 2.17 -19.67
N VAL A 175 2.66 1.21 -18.83
CA VAL A 175 2.38 1.49 -17.40
C VAL A 175 3.66 1.88 -16.65
N GLY A 176 4.78 1.20 -16.92
CA GLY A 176 6.06 1.51 -16.30
C GLY A 176 6.57 2.92 -16.63
N PHE A 177 6.49 3.34 -17.88
CA PHE A 177 6.86 4.70 -18.31
C PHE A 177 5.90 5.77 -17.77
N SER A 178 4.63 5.43 -17.63
CA SER A 178 3.63 6.36 -17.08
C SER A 178 3.77 6.58 -15.57
N ALA A 179 4.40 5.68 -14.82
CA ALA A 179 4.45 5.69 -13.37
C ALA A 179 4.96 7.02 -12.80
N LYS A 180 6.02 7.59 -13.38
CA LYS A 180 6.56 8.89 -12.94
C LYS A 180 5.62 10.06 -13.21
N ILE A 181 4.88 10.00 -14.34
CA ILE A 181 3.88 11.02 -14.70
C ILE A 181 2.71 10.94 -13.73
N GLN A 182 2.24 9.72 -13.45
CA GLN A 182 1.14 9.46 -12.51
C GLN A 182 1.51 9.90 -11.08
N GLU A 183 2.74 9.59 -10.62
CA GLU A 183 3.25 10.03 -9.32
C GLU A 183 3.21 11.57 -9.19
N ASN A 184 3.69 12.29 -10.21
CA ASN A 184 3.67 13.76 -10.22
C ASN A 184 2.24 14.34 -10.25
N LEU A 185 1.31 13.72 -11.02
CA LEU A 185 -0.09 14.14 -11.05
C LEU A 185 -0.75 13.90 -9.69
N ASN A 186 -0.51 12.73 -9.09
CA ASN A 186 -1.06 12.38 -7.78
C ASN A 186 -0.52 13.29 -6.67
N GLN A 187 0.78 13.61 -6.69
CA GLN A 187 1.39 14.52 -5.71
C GLN A 187 0.76 15.92 -5.80
N LYS A 188 0.64 16.49 -7.01
CA LYS A 188 -0.02 17.79 -7.20
C LYS A 188 -1.50 17.79 -6.77
N ALA A 189 -2.20 16.68 -6.97
CA ALA A 189 -3.58 16.54 -6.50
C ALA A 189 -3.63 16.47 -4.97
N MET A 190 -2.68 15.79 -4.34
CA MET A 190 -2.56 15.68 -2.89
C MET A 190 -2.25 17.04 -2.24
N ASP A 191 -1.30 17.81 -2.79
CA ASP A 191 -0.92 19.12 -2.28
C ASP A 191 -2.14 20.07 -2.25
N VAL A 192 -2.94 20.07 -3.30
CA VAL A 192 -4.16 20.89 -3.36
C VAL A 192 -5.24 20.40 -2.40
N LYS A 193 -5.39 19.08 -2.21
CA LYS A 193 -6.30 18.49 -1.21
C LYS A 193 -5.91 18.90 0.19
N MET A 194 -4.63 18.87 0.53
CA MET A 194 -4.13 19.31 1.84
C MET A 194 -4.40 20.81 2.05
N ALA A 195 -4.05 21.67 1.09
CA ALA A 195 -4.33 23.09 1.18
C ALA A 195 -5.84 23.43 1.31
N CYS A 196 -6.71 22.59 0.76
CA CYS A 196 -8.15 22.69 0.95
C CYS A 196 -8.57 22.24 2.37
N ALA A 197 -8.02 21.14 2.85
CA ALA A 197 -8.29 20.63 4.20
C ALA A 197 -7.87 21.64 5.27
N ASP A 198 -6.68 22.24 5.13
CA ASP A 198 -6.19 23.31 6.00
C ASP A 198 -7.15 24.52 6.00
N GLY A 199 -7.65 24.91 4.84
CA GLY A 199 -8.64 26.00 4.73
C GLY A 199 -9.99 25.66 5.38
N ILE A 200 -10.43 24.42 5.32
CA ILE A 200 -11.64 23.95 6.02
C ILE A 200 -11.41 23.97 7.54
N GLN A 201 -10.27 23.46 7.97
CA GLN A 201 -9.91 23.46 9.40
C GLN A 201 -9.85 24.88 9.95
N GLU A 202 -9.15 25.80 9.28
CA GLU A 202 -9.08 27.21 9.63
C GLU A 202 -10.48 27.84 9.74
N CYS A 203 -11.37 27.52 8.78
CA CYS A 203 -12.76 27.99 8.81
C CYS A 203 -13.51 27.54 10.07
N ILE A 204 -13.32 26.27 10.47
CA ILE A 204 -13.99 25.72 11.66
C ILE A 204 -13.42 26.33 12.94
N GLU A 205 -12.10 26.49 13.02
CA GLU A 205 -11.42 27.07 14.19
C GLU A 205 -11.78 28.54 14.39
N THR A 206 -11.90 29.29 13.29
CA THR A 206 -12.16 30.75 13.32
C THR A 206 -13.61 31.13 13.08
N VAL A 207 -14.55 30.18 13.07
CA VAL A 207 -15.97 30.42 12.72
C VAL A 207 -16.64 31.50 13.58
N ARG A 208 -16.26 31.60 14.87
CA ARG A 208 -16.78 32.62 15.79
C ARG A 208 -16.30 34.01 15.37
N ASP A 209 -15.02 34.14 15.05
CA ASP A 209 -14.40 35.41 14.65
C ASP A 209 -14.92 35.86 13.27
N LEU A 210 -15.09 34.91 12.33
CA LEU A 210 -15.70 35.18 11.03
C LEU A 210 -17.12 35.71 11.17
N LYS A 211 -17.94 35.11 12.04
CA LYS A 211 -19.31 35.56 12.31
C LYS A 211 -19.33 36.92 13.02
N ALA A 212 -18.46 37.11 13.99
CA ALA A 212 -18.39 38.39 14.76
C ALA A 212 -18.04 39.58 13.85
N ASN A 213 -17.28 39.34 12.77
CA ASN A 213 -16.84 40.37 11.83
C ASN A 213 -17.62 40.37 10.49
N ASN A 214 -18.69 39.57 10.34
CA ASN A 214 -19.44 39.39 9.09
C ASN A 214 -18.55 39.06 7.88
N ALA A 215 -17.47 38.25 8.10
CA ALA A 215 -16.46 37.92 7.12
C ALA A 215 -16.67 36.57 6.44
N GLU A 216 -17.74 35.81 6.78
CA GLU A 216 -17.98 34.44 6.32
C GLU A 216 -18.04 34.35 4.78
N GLN A 217 -18.75 35.27 4.14
CA GLN A 217 -18.89 35.22 2.69
C GLN A 217 -17.58 35.45 1.95
N ALA A 218 -16.73 36.35 2.47
CA ALA A 218 -15.41 36.61 1.89
C ALA A 218 -14.50 35.40 2.05
N TYR A 219 -14.51 34.77 3.23
CA TYR A 219 -13.74 33.54 3.50
C TYR A 219 -14.21 32.38 2.64
N LEU A 220 -15.53 32.13 2.57
CA LEU A 220 -16.13 31.07 1.76
C LEU A 220 -15.80 31.17 0.28
N LYS A 221 -15.73 32.39 -0.30
CA LYS A 221 -15.26 32.59 -1.67
C LYS A 221 -13.81 32.14 -1.87
N GLY A 222 -12.95 32.34 -0.88
CA GLY A 222 -11.57 31.86 -0.87
C GLY A 222 -11.52 30.32 -0.80
N LEU A 223 -12.31 29.72 0.07
CA LEU A 223 -12.43 28.29 0.23
C LEU A 223 -13.02 27.61 -1.03
N GLU A 224 -14.01 28.22 -1.66
CA GLU A 224 -14.59 27.73 -2.93
C GLU A 224 -13.51 27.61 -4.03
N LYS A 225 -12.58 28.58 -4.13
CA LYS A 225 -11.46 28.49 -5.07
C LYS A 225 -10.56 27.29 -4.78
N LYS A 226 -10.28 27.01 -3.48
CA LYS A 226 -9.50 25.85 -3.07
C LYS A 226 -10.23 24.55 -3.44
N ILE A 227 -11.54 24.46 -3.21
CA ILE A 227 -12.38 23.31 -3.58
C ILE A 227 -12.38 23.07 -5.09
N ARG A 228 -12.57 24.12 -5.90
CA ARG A 228 -12.51 24.02 -7.37
C ARG A 228 -11.11 23.61 -7.87
N ALA A 229 -10.06 24.03 -7.19
CA ALA A 229 -8.71 23.59 -7.51
C ALA A 229 -8.52 22.08 -7.23
N VAL A 230 -9.11 21.56 -6.13
CA VAL A 230 -9.14 20.11 -5.83
C VAL A 230 -9.89 19.36 -6.93
N GLU A 231 -11.09 19.83 -7.32
CA GLU A 231 -11.88 19.24 -8.38
C GLU A 231 -11.07 19.14 -9.69
N TYR A 232 -10.52 20.25 -10.16
CA TYR A 232 -9.74 20.29 -11.39
C TYR A 232 -8.51 19.36 -11.35
N ARG A 233 -7.77 19.38 -10.25
CA ARG A 233 -6.59 18.50 -10.09
C ARG A 233 -6.95 17.03 -9.96
N SER A 234 -8.07 16.72 -9.33
CA SER A 234 -8.58 15.35 -9.25
C SER A 234 -8.99 14.83 -10.62
N ILE A 235 -9.70 15.63 -11.42
CA ILE A 235 -10.06 15.29 -12.80
C ILE A 235 -8.80 15.01 -13.64
N LEU A 236 -7.77 15.89 -13.57
CA LEU A 236 -6.52 15.69 -14.30
C LEU A 236 -5.78 14.41 -13.86
N ASN A 237 -5.79 14.11 -12.56
CA ASN A 237 -5.17 12.90 -12.02
C ASN A 237 -5.90 11.63 -12.52
N GLU A 238 -7.22 11.61 -12.43
CA GLU A 238 -8.03 10.48 -12.91
C GLU A 238 -7.90 10.29 -14.44
N PHE A 239 -7.93 11.39 -15.20
CA PHE A 239 -7.75 11.33 -16.65
C PHE A 239 -6.37 10.81 -17.04
N GLY A 240 -5.33 11.27 -16.33
CA GLY A 240 -3.96 10.78 -16.53
C GLY A 240 -3.84 9.29 -16.24
N LEU A 241 -4.40 8.83 -15.12
CA LEU A 241 -4.41 7.41 -14.76
C LEU A 241 -5.19 6.58 -15.79
N ALA A 242 -6.42 7.01 -16.12
CA ALA A 242 -7.28 6.31 -17.06
C ALA A 242 -6.65 6.21 -18.46
N ALA A 243 -6.04 7.27 -18.97
CA ALA A 243 -5.43 7.28 -20.30
C ALA A 243 -4.35 6.19 -20.45
N PHE A 244 -3.46 6.04 -19.48
CA PHE A 244 -2.39 5.04 -19.56
C PHE A 244 -2.90 3.62 -19.32
N VAL A 245 -3.77 3.42 -18.34
CA VAL A 245 -4.33 2.10 -18.02
C VAL A 245 -5.22 1.60 -19.16
N VAL A 246 -6.08 2.46 -19.71
CA VAL A 246 -6.92 2.11 -20.86
C VAL A 246 -6.06 1.81 -22.10
N SER A 247 -5.01 2.59 -22.35
CA SER A 247 -4.10 2.34 -23.47
C SER A 247 -3.40 0.98 -23.32
N ALA A 248 -2.90 0.64 -22.14
CA ALA A 248 -2.31 -0.66 -21.87
C ALA A 248 -3.32 -1.80 -22.05
N SER A 249 -4.56 -1.62 -21.59
CA SER A 249 -5.64 -2.60 -21.75
C SER A 249 -6.05 -2.78 -23.22
N LEU A 250 -6.06 -1.70 -24.01
CA LEU A 250 -6.30 -1.79 -25.47
C LEU A 250 -5.19 -2.56 -26.18
N VAL A 251 -3.93 -2.32 -25.80
CA VAL A 251 -2.79 -3.09 -26.35
C VAL A 251 -2.93 -4.58 -26.04
N LEU A 252 -3.34 -4.96 -24.83
CA LEU A 252 -3.61 -6.38 -24.53
C LEU A 252 -4.68 -6.97 -25.45
N LYS A 253 -5.75 -6.23 -25.74
CA LYS A 253 -6.81 -6.69 -26.66
C LYS A 253 -6.33 -6.81 -28.11
N LEU A 254 -5.34 -6.02 -28.54
CA LEU A 254 -4.70 -6.22 -29.85
C LEU A 254 -4.02 -7.58 -29.97
N GLY A 255 -3.58 -8.18 -28.87
CA GLY A 255 -3.05 -9.55 -28.87
C GLY A 255 -4.06 -10.59 -29.35
N ILE A 256 -5.35 -10.42 -29.05
CA ILE A 256 -6.40 -11.30 -29.57
C ILE A 256 -6.52 -11.13 -31.11
N ALA A 257 -6.46 -9.88 -31.58
CA ALA A 257 -6.54 -9.59 -33.02
C ALA A 257 -5.32 -10.18 -33.78
N THR A 258 -4.11 -10.04 -33.23
CA THR A 258 -2.90 -10.63 -33.86
C THR A 258 -2.94 -12.14 -33.88
N VAL A 259 -3.44 -12.79 -32.83
CA VAL A 259 -3.66 -14.24 -32.79
C VAL A 259 -4.70 -14.65 -33.82
N ALA A 260 -5.79 -13.91 -33.96
CA ALA A 260 -6.83 -14.21 -34.96
C ALA A 260 -6.30 -14.06 -36.38
N LEU A 261 -5.57 -12.99 -36.69
CA LEU A 261 -5.00 -12.75 -38.02
C LEU A 261 -3.95 -13.79 -38.38
N LEU A 262 -2.96 -14.03 -37.52
CA LEU A 262 -1.92 -15.03 -37.79
C LEU A 262 -2.51 -16.43 -37.86
N GLY A 263 -3.43 -16.76 -36.96
CA GLY A 263 -4.10 -18.07 -36.95
C GLY A 263 -4.92 -18.33 -38.22
N ALA A 264 -5.63 -17.30 -38.73
CA ALA A 264 -6.33 -17.42 -40.01
C ALA A 264 -5.35 -17.69 -41.16
N VAL A 265 -4.22 -17.01 -41.24
CA VAL A 265 -3.18 -17.26 -42.26
C VAL A 265 -2.63 -18.67 -42.14
N LEU A 266 -2.30 -19.13 -40.93
CA LEU A 266 -1.76 -20.48 -40.70
C LEU A 266 -2.80 -21.59 -41.01
N LEU A 267 -4.08 -21.33 -40.78
CA LEU A 267 -5.19 -22.20 -41.16
C LEU A 267 -5.29 -22.36 -42.68
N ILE A 268 -5.27 -21.23 -43.41
CA ILE A 268 -5.32 -21.24 -44.88
C ILE A 268 -4.13 -21.99 -45.47
N GLN A 269 -2.95 -21.89 -44.87
CA GLN A 269 -1.74 -22.63 -45.25
C GLN A 269 -1.78 -24.11 -44.85
N GLY A 270 -2.82 -24.56 -44.13
CA GLY A 270 -2.92 -25.94 -43.64
C GLY A 270 -1.90 -26.33 -42.56
N SER A 271 -1.17 -25.35 -42.00
CA SER A 271 -0.12 -25.56 -40.98
C SER A 271 -0.61 -25.49 -39.54
N LEU A 272 -1.89 -25.16 -39.31
CA LEU A 272 -2.54 -25.11 -38.02
C LEU A 272 -3.91 -25.81 -38.10
N SER A 273 -4.28 -26.57 -37.06
CA SER A 273 -5.63 -27.14 -36.98
C SER A 273 -6.65 -26.10 -36.49
N VAL A 274 -7.89 -26.23 -36.97
CA VAL A 274 -9.00 -25.36 -36.52
C VAL A 274 -9.18 -25.42 -34.98
N LEU A 275 -9.00 -26.62 -34.42
CA LEU A 275 -9.14 -26.86 -32.98
C LEU A 275 -8.04 -26.13 -32.18
N THR A 276 -6.79 -26.16 -32.66
CA THR A 276 -5.67 -25.43 -32.05
C THR A 276 -5.89 -23.93 -32.14
N PHE A 277 -6.35 -23.43 -33.27
CA PHE A 277 -6.69 -22.02 -33.46
C PHE A 277 -7.76 -21.56 -32.46
N PHE A 278 -8.84 -22.32 -32.33
CA PHE A 278 -9.91 -22.03 -31.38
C PHE A 278 -9.42 -22.03 -29.92
N MET A 279 -8.57 -23.02 -29.57
CA MET A 279 -7.94 -23.07 -28.26
C MET A 279 -7.13 -21.80 -27.95
N PHE A 280 -6.29 -21.35 -28.90
CA PHE A 280 -5.51 -20.12 -28.71
C PHE A 280 -6.39 -18.91 -28.50
N LEU A 281 -7.47 -18.72 -29.25
CA LEU A 281 -8.40 -17.61 -29.04
C LEU A 281 -9.03 -17.63 -27.66
N LEU A 282 -9.44 -18.79 -27.17
CA LEU A 282 -10.04 -18.94 -25.85
C LEU A 282 -9.02 -18.69 -24.70
N VAL A 283 -7.84 -19.32 -24.81
CA VAL A 283 -6.81 -19.16 -23.76
C VAL A 283 -6.34 -17.73 -23.69
N VAL A 284 -6.07 -17.09 -24.83
CA VAL A 284 -5.57 -15.72 -24.89
C VAL A 284 -6.61 -14.71 -24.39
N SER A 285 -7.89 -14.91 -24.70
CA SER A 285 -8.95 -14.06 -24.17
C SER A 285 -9.02 -14.08 -22.64
N ARG A 286 -8.74 -15.25 -22.03
CA ARG A 286 -8.71 -15.41 -20.54
C ARG A 286 -7.39 -15.02 -19.91
N LEU A 287 -6.29 -15.14 -20.67
CA LEU A 287 -4.94 -14.80 -20.17
C LEU A 287 -4.80 -13.32 -19.80
N TYR A 288 -5.46 -12.44 -20.55
CA TYR A 288 -5.32 -10.99 -20.36
C TYR A 288 -6.19 -10.43 -19.24
N ASP A 289 -7.28 -11.09 -18.85
CA ASP A 289 -8.18 -10.59 -17.81
C ASP A 289 -7.49 -10.33 -16.45
N PRO A 290 -6.75 -11.30 -15.85
CA PRO A 290 -6.04 -11.06 -14.59
C PRO A 290 -4.93 -10.01 -14.72
N LEU A 291 -4.28 -9.92 -15.89
CA LEU A 291 -3.23 -8.94 -16.15
C LEU A 291 -3.80 -7.52 -16.25
N GLN A 292 -4.98 -7.35 -16.85
CA GLN A 292 -5.63 -6.05 -16.92
C GLN A 292 -5.95 -5.51 -15.52
N GLY A 293 -6.50 -6.33 -14.62
CA GLY A 293 -6.71 -5.97 -13.21
C GLY A 293 -5.40 -5.62 -12.51
N ALA A 294 -4.37 -6.44 -12.69
CA ALA A 294 -3.05 -6.23 -12.10
C ALA A 294 -2.38 -4.92 -12.58
N LEU A 295 -2.53 -4.56 -13.86
CA LEU A 295 -2.00 -3.29 -14.40
C LEU A 295 -2.74 -2.07 -13.83
N GLN A 296 -4.06 -2.17 -13.58
CA GLN A 296 -4.83 -1.11 -12.92
C GLN A 296 -4.33 -0.83 -11.50
N ASN A 297 -3.93 -1.88 -10.79
CA ASN A 297 -3.47 -1.79 -9.40
C ASN A 297 -1.97 -1.50 -9.26
N LEU A 298 -1.21 -1.48 -10.36
CA LEU A 298 0.25 -1.32 -10.31
C LEU A 298 0.68 0.01 -9.69
N ALA A 299 -0.02 1.10 -9.98
CA ALA A 299 0.25 2.41 -9.37
C ALA A 299 0.05 2.38 -7.85
N ALA A 300 -1.01 1.69 -7.37
CA ALA A 300 -1.26 1.49 -5.95
C ALA A 300 -0.16 0.65 -5.28
N VAL A 301 0.35 -0.38 -5.97
CA VAL A 301 1.48 -1.18 -5.46
C VAL A 301 2.76 -0.33 -5.34
N ILE A 302 3.00 0.59 -6.27
CA ILE A 302 4.15 1.50 -6.21
C ILE A 302 4.00 2.46 -5.01
N SER A 303 2.82 3.03 -4.79
CA SER A 303 2.58 3.98 -3.70
C SER A 303 2.63 3.34 -2.30
N THR A 304 2.47 2.00 -2.16
CA THR A 304 2.68 1.31 -0.88
C THR A 304 4.06 1.58 -0.28
N ARG A 305 5.07 1.84 -1.11
CA ARG A 305 6.42 2.13 -0.65
C ARG A 305 6.50 3.40 0.18
N THR A 306 5.78 4.43 -0.21
CA THR A 306 5.72 5.71 0.51
C THR A 306 5.05 5.53 1.88
N ASN A 307 3.92 4.82 1.92
CA ASN A 307 3.20 4.57 3.18
C ASN A 307 4.03 3.72 4.14
N ILE A 308 4.76 2.72 3.62
CA ILE A 308 5.70 1.93 4.42
C ILE A 308 6.85 2.79 4.96
N ALA A 309 7.39 3.72 4.17
CA ALA A 309 8.46 4.60 4.61
C ALA A 309 8.01 5.48 5.79
N ARG A 310 6.79 6.05 5.74
CA ARG A 310 6.21 6.82 6.85
C ARG A 310 6.01 5.98 8.11
N MET A 311 5.57 4.74 7.97
CA MET A 311 5.44 3.82 9.11
C MET A 311 6.81 3.45 9.70
N ASN A 312 7.80 3.18 8.84
CA ASN A 312 9.15 2.86 9.31
C ASN A 312 9.81 4.05 10.02
N GLU A 313 9.51 5.27 9.62
CA GLU A 313 9.98 6.47 10.33
C GLU A 313 9.53 6.46 11.81
N ILE A 314 8.33 5.97 12.09
CA ILE A 314 7.85 5.79 13.45
C ILE A 314 8.52 4.59 14.11
N LEU A 315 8.53 3.42 13.46
CA LEU A 315 9.01 2.16 14.02
C LEU A 315 10.54 2.12 14.24
N ASP A 316 11.29 2.83 13.42
CA ASP A 316 12.76 2.91 13.52
C ASP A 316 13.21 4.01 14.50
N HIS A 317 12.26 4.85 14.99
CA HIS A 317 12.62 5.88 15.97
C HIS A 317 13.03 5.23 17.29
N PRO A 318 14.16 5.67 17.91
CA PRO A 318 14.62 5.10 19.17
C PRO A 318 13.57 5.24 20.28
N ILE A 319 13.31 4.15 20.98
CA ILE A 319 12.45 4.16 22.18
C ILE A 319 13.21 4.73 23.36
N GLN A 320 12.50 5.36 24.26
CA GLN A 320 13.09 5.86 25.51
C GLN A 320 13.53 4.68 26.38
N GLN A 321 14.82 4.63 26.69
CA GLN A 321 15.39 3.59 27.55
C GLN A 321 15.28 4.01 29.03
N GLY A 322 15.08 3.04 29.91
CA GLY A 322 14.98 3.28 31.35
C GLY A 322 14.87 1.98 32.13
N SER A 323 14.86 2.08 33.44
CA SER A 323 14.63 0.96 34.35
C SER A 323 13.19 0.94 34.80
N ASP A 324 12.56 -0.23 34.84
CA ASP A 324 11.23 -0.44 35.41
C ASP A 324 11.23 -0.48 36.95
N ARG A 325 12.42 -0.47 37.56
CA ARG A 325 12.58 -0.50 39.00
C ARG A 325 13.09 0.84 39.47
N LEU A 326 12.32 1.49 40.37
CA LEU A 326 12.72 2.70 41.07
C LEU A 326 13.49 2.29 42.34
N SER A 327 14.72 2.81 42.48
CA SER A 327 15.57 2.62 43.65
C SER A 327 15.95 3.98 44.30
N ASN A 328 15.13 4.99 44.04
CA ASN A 328 15.36 6.35 44.54
C ASN A 328 15.28 6.43 46.06
N GLN A 329 16.17 7.25 46.63
CA GLN A 329 16.18 7.60 48.06
C GLN A 329 15.71 9.04 48.21
N GLY A 330 14.42 9.22 48.53
CA GLY A 330 13.78 10.54 48.54
C GLY A 330 13.39 11.01 47.13
N TYR A 331 13.12 12.30 46.98
CA TYR A 331 12.63 12.88 45.72
C TYR A 331 13.32 14.22 45.37
N ASP A 332 14.51 14.48 45.91
CA ASP A 332 15.30 15.66 45.54
C ASP A 332 15.62 15.59 44.02
N ILE A 333 15.38 16.70 43.32
CA ILE A 333 15.72 16.83 41.92
C ILE A 333 17.05 17.59 41.80
N VAL A 334 18.06 16.91 41.27
CA VAL A 334 19.42 17.48 41.14
C VAL A 334 19.74 17.65 39.67
N PHE A 335 20.05 18.85 39.26
CA PHE A 335 20.67 19.18 37.97
C PHE A 335 22.17 19.38 38.24
N ASP A 336 22.99 18.65 37.47
CA ASP A 336 24.43 18.68 37.58
C ASP A 336 25.07 18.92 36.21
N HIS A 337 25.59 20.11 36.01
CA HIS A 337 26.24 20.59 34.78
C HIS A 337 25.43 20.33 33.52
N VAL A 338 24.10 20.57 33.56
CA VAL A 338 23.17 20.28 32.50
C VAL A 338 23.28 21.26 31.34
N GLY A 339 23.58 20.72 30.14
CA GLY A 339 23.51 21.44 28.88
C GLY A 339 22.45 20.85 27.96
N PHE A 340 21.65 21.71 27.33
CA PHE A 340 20.57 21.26 26.46
C PHE A 340 20.29 22.21 25.27
N ALA A 341 20.01 21.62 24.11
CA ALA A 341 19.47 22.28 22.92
C ALA A 341 18.35 21.42 22.31
N TYR A 342 17.26 22.04 21.87
CA TYR A 342 16.16 21.32 21.21
C TYR A 342 16.54 20.73 19.86
N ASN A 343 17.43 21.40 19.15
CA ASN A 343 18.02 20.96 17.85
C ASN A 343 19.50 21.29 17.86
N THR A 344 20.23 20.88 16.84
CA THR A 344 21.68 21.06 16.70
C THR A 344 22.15 22.52 16.58
N GLY A 345 21.27 23.52 16.75
CA GLY A 345 21.57 24.92 16.49
C GLY A 345 21.79 25.76 17.75
N GLU A 346 20.76 26.03 18.51
CA GLU A 346 20.79 27.01 19.61
C GLU A 346 20.77 26.34 20.97
N THR A 347 21.79 26.58 21.80
CA THR A 347 21.87 26.06 23.17
C THR A 347 20.93 26.85 24.08
N VAL A 348 19.94 26.18 24.64
CA VAL A 348 18.95 26.78 25.56
C VAL A 348 19.45 26.79 27.01
N LEU A 349 20.11 25.71 27.44
CA LEU A 349 20.73 25.62 28.77
C LEU A 349 22.24 25.41 28.63
N LYS A 350 23.02 26.24 29.32
CA LYS A 350 24.50 26.25 29.26
C LYS A 350 25.07 25.93 30.63
N ASP A 351 25.18 24.69 31.05
CA ASP A 351 25.82 24.38 32.34
C ASP A 351 24.98 24.76 33.58
N VAL A 352 23.76 24.25 33.63
CA VAL A 352 22.82 24.51 34.72
C VAL A 352 23.00 23.51 35.86
N SER A 353 23.27 24.01 37.08
CA SER A 353 23.40 23.17 38.26
C SER A 353 22.58 23.77 39.43
N PHE A 354 21.70 22.96 40.01
CA PHE A 354 20.92 23.30 41.21
C PHE A 354 20.28 22.04 41.82
N THR A 355 19.81 22.17 43.05
CA THR A 355 19.04 21.13 43.73
C THR A 355 17.70 21.69 44.18
N ALA A 356 16.61 21.05 43.76
CA ALA A 356 15.27 21.28 44.31
C ALA A 356 14.97 20.19 45.34
N LYS A 357 14.91 20.57 46.60
CA LYS A 357 14.73 19.64 47.73
C LYS A 357 13.29 19.18 47.88
N GLN A 358 13.11 17.96 48.26
CA GLN A 358 11.82 17.39 48.60
C GLN A 358 11.15 18.21 49.72
N GLY A 359 9.87 18.55 49.54
CA GLY A 359 9.09 19.31 50.55
C GLY A 359 9.32 20.82 50.54
N GLU A 360 10.20 21.33 49.67
CA GLU A 360 10.45 22.76 49.49
C GLU A 360 9.88 23.27 48.17
N VAL A 361 9.60 24.56 48.09
CA VAL A 361 9.20 25.25 46.88
C VAL A 361 10.42 25.87 46.20
N THR A 362 10.80 25.39 45.04
CA THR A 362 11.89 25.95 44.23
C THR A 362 11.32 26.79 43.10
N ALA A 363 11.59 28.09 43.07
CA ALA A 363 11.13 28.99 42.02
C ALA A 363 12.22 29.23 40.96
N LEU A 364 11.88 28.99 39.70
CA LEU A 364 12.71 29.31 38.57
C LEU A 364 12.37 30.70 38.03
N VAL A 365 13.28 31.67 38.24
CA VAL A 365 13.11 33.07 37.85
C VAL A 365 14.07 33.46 36.73
N GLY A 366 13.65 34.38 35.88
CA GLY A 366 14.47 34.86 34.77
C GLY A 366 13.63 35.43 33.61
N PRO A 367 14.26 36.00 32.58
CA PRO A 367 13.59 36.64 31.46
C PRO A 367 12.78 35.60 30.64
N SER A 368 11.86 36.08 29.79
CA SER A 368 11.17 35.24 28.82
C SER A 368 12.20 34.63 27.87
N GLY A 369 12.05 33.33 27.56
CA GLY A 369 13.04 32.61 26.76
C GLY A 369 14.26 32.06 27.52
N GLY A 370 14.44 32.40 28.82
CA GLY A 370 15.57 31.96 29.65
C GLY A 370 15.59 30.47 30.06
N GLY A 371 14.87 29.60 29.39
CA GLY A 371 14.94 28.14 29.56
C GLY A 371 14.14 27.58 30.77
N LYS A 372 13.35 28.38 31.49
CA LYS A 372 12.58 27.94 32.69
C LYS A 372 11.66 26.74 32.40
N THR A 373 10.86 26.81 31.37
CA THR A 373 9.98 25.72 30.94
C THR A 373 10.78 24.50 30.45
N THR A 374 11.96 24.74 29.86
CA THR A 374 12.87 23.67 29.42
C THR A 374 13.39 22.89 30.62
N VAL A 375 13.78 23.56 31.73
CA VAL A 375 14.21 22.90 32.97
C VAL A 375 13.11 21.97 33.50
N SER A 376 11.86 22.43 33.57
CA SER A 376 10.74 21.60 34.04
C SER A 376 10.48 20.41 33.14
N ARG A 377 10.56 20.59 31.82
CA ARG A 377 10.40 19.52 30.84
C ARG A 377 11.52 18.50 30.89
N LEU A 378 12.74 18.90 31.15
CA LEU A 378 13.88 18.02 31.34
C LEU A 378 13.81 17.25 32.66
N ALA A 379 13.37 17.88 33.73
CA ALA A 379 13.11 17.21 35.01
C ALA A 379 12.08 16.08 34.86
N ALA A 380 11.03 16.29 34.03
CA ALA A 380 10.04 15.29 33.70
C ALA A 380 10.52 14.29 32.57
N ARG A 381 11.74 14.43 32.12
CA ARG A 381 12.35 13.61 31.04
C ARG A 381 11.53 13.60 29.75
N PHE A 382 10.93 14.74 29.36
CA PHE A 382 10.28 14.86 28.05
C PHE A 382 11.30 14.88 26.90
N TRP A 383 12.54 15.29 27.19
CA TRP A 383 13.72 15.23 26.33
C TRP A 383 14.88 14.66 27.12
N ASP A 384 15.76 13.96 26.44
CA ASP A 384 17.05 13.59 27.02
C ASP A 384 18.04 14.74 26.87
N ILE A 385 18.90 14.95 27.88
CA ILE A 385 19.90 16.03 27.93
C ILE A 385 21.07 15.74 26.98
N ASN A 386 21.74 16.81 26.52
CA ASN A 386 22.93 16.69 25.68
C ASN A 386 24.20 16.52 26.52
N ARG A 387 24.24 17.10 27.74
CA ARG A 387 25.39 17.08 28.64
C ARG A 387 24.94 17.16 30.08
N GLY A 388 25.74 16.62 31.00
CA GLY A 388 25.47 16.65 32.44
C GLY A 388 24.63 15.48 32.92
N LYS A 389 23.99 15.65 34.07
CA LYS A 389 23.15 14.64 34.70
C LYS A 389 21.94 15.30 35.39
N ILE A 390 20.79 14.64 35.31
CA ILE A 390 19.60 14.99 36.12
C ILE A 390 19.24 13.74 36.91
N THR A 391 19.06 13.90 38.21
CA THR A 391 18.66 12.78 39.07
C THR A 391 17.45 13.17 39.91
N VAL A 392 16.63 12.17 40.24
CA VAL A 392 15.53 12.29 41.20
C VAL A 392 15.75 11.26 42.29
N GLY A 393 15.98 11.73 43.55
CA GLY A 393 16.32 10.86 44.66
C GLY A 393 17.57 10.04 44.43
N GLY A 394 18.57 10.57 43.74
CA GLY A 394 19.86 9.94 43.44
C GLY A 394 19.92 9.02 42.24
N MET A 395 18.77 8.76 41.60
CA MET A 395 18.71 7.97 40.32
C MET A 395 18.89 8.85 39.11
#